data_1b68b93b7e2a98f03303c0595d1513ad
#
_entry.id   1b68b93b7e2a98f03303c0595d1513ad
#
_cell.length_a   1.000
_cell.length_b   1.000
_cell.length_c   1.000
_cell.angle_alpha   90.00
_cell.angle_beta   90.00
_cell.angle_gamma   90.00
#
_symmetry.space_group_name_H-M   'P 1'
#
loop_
_entity.id
_entity.type
_entity.pdbx_description
1 polymer ?
#
loop_
_entity_poly.entity_id
_entity_poly.type
_entity_poly.pdbx_seq_one_letter_code
_entity_poly.pdbx_strand_id
1 'polypeptide(L)'
;MEEYLITARSVTQAQRMAQLLERRGVRAVVGRVPMGLTGKGCGYVLRLRGREKAVAAWGLLREMGFSPAQVFQRWDDGYSEVEL
;
A
#
# COMPACT_ATOMS: atom_id res chain seq x y z
N MET A 1 5.95 -11.08 -10.85
CA MET A 1 4.86 -10.10 -10.81
C MET A 1 5.24 -8.98 -9.85
N GLU A 2 5.00 -7.76 -10.25
CA GLU A 2 5.38 -6.60 -9.45
C GLU A 2 4.55 -6.49 -8.19
N GLU A 3 5.21 -6.16 -7.10
CA GLU A 3 4.54 -5.94 -5.83
C GLU A 3 4.64 -4.46 -5.46
N TYR A 4 3.53 -3.90 -5.01
CA TYR A 4 3.47 -2.51 -4.58
C TYR A 4 3.05 -2.45 -3.12
N LEU A 5 3.58 -1.48 -2.40
CA LEU A 5 3.32 -1.30 -0.98
C LEU A 5 2.79 0.12 -0.77
N ILE A 6 1.57 0.22 -0.28
CA ILE A 6 0.97 1.52 0.07
C ILE A 6 1.06 1.68 1.58
N THR A 7 1.66 2.76 2.04
CA THR A 7 1.88 2.97 3.49
C THR A 7 0.60 3.34 4.21
N ALA A 8 0.52 2.92 5.46
CA ALA A 8 -0.57 3.27 6.37
C ALA A 8 0.03 3.67 7.71
N ARG A 9 -0.68 4.51 8.45
CA ARG A 9 -0.19 5.04 9.73
C ARG A 9 -0.23 4.04 10.87
N SER A 10 -1.20 3.15 10.82
CA SER A 10 -1.42 2.20 11.90
C SER A 10 -2.03 0.93 11.35
N VAL A 11 -2.02 -0.11 12.16
CA VAL A 11 -2.66 -1.36 11.76
C VAL A 11 -4.17 -1.16 11.57
N THR A 12 -4.78 -0.35 12.41
CA THR A 12 -6.22 -0.07 12.30
C THR A 12 -6.54 0.60 10.97
N GLN A 13 -5.76 1.61 10.60
CA GLN A 13 -5.95 2.27 9.31
C GLN A 13 -5.72 1.31 8.16
N ALA A 14 -4.65 0.52 8.23
CA ALA A 14 -4.34 -0.44 7.18
C ALA A 14 -5.48 -1.44 6.98
N GLN A 15 -6.05 -1.93 8.09
CA GLN A 15 -7.16 -2.88 8.02
C GLN A 15 -8.40 -2.25 7.41
N ARG A 16 -8.72 -1.01 7.77
CA ARG A 16 -9.86 -0.31 7.19
C ARG A 16 -9.68 -0.10 5.70
N MET A 17 -8.48 0.31 5.31
CA MET A 17 -8.16 0.50 3.89
C MET A 17 -8.33 -0.81 3.13
N ALA A 18 -7.79 -1.89 3.66
CA ALA A 18 -7.89 -3.19 3.02
C ALA A 18 -9.33 -3.67 2.88
N GLN A 19 -10.14 -3.46 3.91
CA GLN A 19 -11.55 -3.85 3.87
C GLN A 19 -12.33 -3.07 2.82
N LEU A 20 -12.10 -1.77 2.74
CA LEU A 20 -12.77 -0.95 1.75
C LEU A 20 -12.36 -1.33 0.32
N LEU A 21 -11.09 -1.61 0.12
CA LEU A 21 -10.61 -2.06 -1.18
C LEU A 21 -11.22 -3.40 -1.56
N GLU A 22 -11.32 -4.31 -0.61
CA GLU A 22 -11.91 -5.62 -0.88
C GLU A 22 -13.35 -5.50 -1.33
N ARG A 23 -14.12 -4.59 -0.74
CA ARG A 23 -15.50 -4.34 -1.16
C ARG A 23 -15.60 -3.84 -2.60
N ARG A 24 -14.54 -3.25 -3.10
CA ARG A 24 -14.46 -2.74 -4.47
C ARG A 24 -13.74 -3.70 -5.41
N GLY A 25 -13.47 -4.91 -4.94
CA GLY A 25 -12.86 -5.94 -5.76
C GLY A 25 -11.34 -5.84 -5.86
N VAL A 26 -10.71 -5.05 -5.01
CA VAL A 26 -9.25 -4.93 -5.00
C VAL A 26 -8.70 -5.61 -3.77
N ARG A 27 -7.99 -6.70 -3.97
CA ARG A 27 -7.42 -7.45 -2.86
C ARG A 27 -6.08 -6.85 -2.44
N ALA A 28 -5.96 -6.54 -1.16
CA ALA A 28 -4.73 -6.03 -0.57
C ALA A 28 -4.46 -6.78 0.73
N VAL A 29 -3.19 -7.04 1.00
CA VAL A 29 -2.78 -7.76 2.21
C VAL A 29 -2.08 -6.79 3.15
N VAL A 30 -2.54 -6.75 4.40
CA VAL A 30 -1.93 -5.90 5.42
C VAL A 30 -0.66 -6.56 5.93
N GLY A 31 0.41 -5.78 6.04
CA GLY A 31 1.66 -6.25 6.59
C GLY A 31 2.43 -5.12 7.25
N ARG A 32 3.49 -5.46 7.93
CA ARG A 32 4.38 -4.47 8.51
C ARG A 32 5.30 -3.90 7.44
N VAL A 33 5.72 -2.66 7.64
CA VAL A 33 6.72 -2.04 6.78
C VAL A 33 7.99 -2.89 6.80
N PRO A 34 8.47 -3.34 5.63
CA PRO A 34 9.69 -4.15 5.57
C PRO A 34 10.91 -3.34 5.98
N MET A 35 11.93 -4.03 6.48
CA MET A 35 13.20 -3.39 6.78
C MET A 35 13.78 -2.80 5.50
N GLY A 36 14.33 -1.60 5.63
CA GLY A 36 14.95 -0.92 4.51
C GLY A 36 14.01 -0.14 3.63
N LEU A 37 12.70 -0.19 3.90
CA LEU A 37 11.74 0.53 3.08
C LEU A 37 11.81 2.02 3.34
N THR A 38 11.70 2.43 4.58
CA THR A 38 11.87 3.81 4.98
C THR A 38 12.61 3.87 6.30
N GLY A 39 13.28 4.97 6.55
CA GLY A 39 13.91 5.19 7.83
C GLY A 39 12.99 5.69 8.91
N LYS A 40 11.71 5.82 8.63
CA LYS A 40 10.79 6.47 9.54
C LYS A 40 9.92 5.51 10.33
N GLY A 41 10.44 4.39 10.62
CA GLY A 41 9.91 3.58 11.67
C GLY A 41 8.52 3.08 11.45
N CYS A 42 7.83 2.93 12.51
CA CYS A 42 6.64 2.16 12.66
C CYS A 42 5.57 2.47 11.64
N GLY A 43 5.08 1.44 11.05
CA GLY A 43 3.99 1.57 10.14
C GLY A 43 3.60 0.25 9.56
N TYR A 44 2.54 0.32 8.81
CA TYR A 44 2.01 -0.85 8.14
C TYR A 44 1.85 -0.51 6.67
N VAL A 45 1.78 -1.55 5.87
CA VAL A 45 1.61 -1.39 4.43
C VAL A 45 0.50 -2.28 3.93
N LEU A 46 -0.08 -1.87 2.83
CA LEU A 46 -0.95 -2.73 2.04
C LEU A 46 -0.13 -3.26 0.89
N ARG A 47 -0.09 -4.57 0.74
CA ARG A 47 0.63 -5.22 -0.35
C ARG A 47 -0.35 -5.52 -1.47
N LEU A 48 0.01 -5.09 -2.66
CA LEU A 48 -0.79 -5.32 -3.85
C LEU A 48 0.10 -5.88 -4.94
N ARG A 49 -0.43 -6.82 -5.69
CA ARG A 49 0.29 -7.42 -6.81
C ARG A 49 -0.19 -6.83 -8.12
N GLY A 50 0.75 -6.27 -8.86
CA GLY A 50 0.48 -5.72 -10.16
C GLY A 50 0.15 -4.25 -10.13
N ARG A 51 0.61 -3.55 -11.16
CA ARG A 51 0.43 -2.11 -11.25
C ARG A 51 -1.03 -1.71 -11.34
N GLU A 52 -1.83 -2.48 -12.06
CA GLU A 52 -3.25 -2.16 -12.21
C GLU A 52 -3.98 -2.12 -10.88
N LYS A 53 -3.71 -3.10 -10.03
CA LYS A 53 -4.32 -3.13 -8.70
C LYS A 53 -3.82 -2.00 -7.83
N ALA A 54 -2.54 -1.67 -7.94
CA ALA A 54 -1.96 -0.58 -7.16
C ALA A 54 -2.57 0.76 -7.57
N VAL A 55 -2.72 1.01 -8.87
CA VAL A 55 -3.32 2.25 -9.37
C VAL A 55 -4.78 2.34 -8.92
N ALA A 56 -5.53 1.26 -9.06
CA ALA A 56 -6.92 1.23 -8.63
C ALA A 56 -7.05 1.49 -7.14
N ALA A 57 -6.22 0.83 -6.34
CA ALA A 57 -6.24 1.00 -4.90
C ALA A 57 -5.91 2.44 -4.49
N TRP A 58 -4.89 3.01 -5.09
CA TRP A 58 -4.47 4.39 -4.81
C TRP A 58 -5.62 5.36 -5.05
N GLY A 59 -6.26 5.25 -6.22
CA GLY A 59 -7.37 6.11 -6.57
C GLY A 59 -8.57 5.94 -5.64
N LEU A 60 -8.92 4.69 -5.32
CA LEU A 60 -10.04 4.41 -4.44
C LEU A 60 -9.80 4.93 -3.02
N LEU A 61 -8.60 4.77 -2.50
CA LEU A 61 -8.29 5.24 -1.15
C LEU A 61 -8.40 6.76 -1.07
N ARG A 62 -7.95 7.46 -2.08
CA ARG A 62 -8.08 8.91 -2.12
C ARG A 62 -9.53 9.34 -2.24
N GLU A 63 -10.32 8.65 -3.04
CA GLU A 63 -11.75 8.91 -3.18
C GLU A 63 -12.49 8.75 -1.85
N MET A 64 -12.07 7.77 -1.07
CA MET A 64 -12.70 7.45 0.21
C MET A 64 -12.22 8.33 1.37
N GLY A 65 -11.38 9.31 1.07
CA GLY A 65 -10.93 10.26 2.09
C GLY A 65 -9.67 9.84 2.82
N PHE A 66 -9.06 8.72 2.47
CA PHE A 66 -7.75 8.39 3.01
C PHE A 66 -6.68 9.22 2.32
N SER A 67 -5.61 9.48 3.05
CA SER A 67 -4.48 10.22 2.51
C SER A 67 -3.24 9.35 2.61
N PRO A 68 -3.13 8.33 1.76
CA PRO A 68 -1.94 7.49 1.81
C PRO A 68 -0.73 8.34 1.44
N ALA A 69 0.31 8.21 2.24
CA ALA A 69 1.45 9.10 2.11
C ALA A 69 2.37 8.68 0.98
N GLN A 70 2.57 7.39 0.83
CA GLN A 70 3.59 6.90 -0.10
C GLN A 70 3.18 5.56 -0.67
N VAL A 71 3.71 5.28 -1.86
CA VAL A 71 3.61 3.97 -2.46
C VAL A 71 4.99 3.58 -2.97
N PHE A 72 5.36 2.33 -2.74
CA PHE A 72 6.67 1.79 -3.13
C PHE A 72 6.47 0.60 -4.05
N GLN A 73 7.40 0.44 -4.97
CA GLN A 73 7.47 -0.75 -5.80
C GLN A 73 8.64 -1.61 -5.33
N ARG A 74 8.40 -2.89 -5.22
CA ARG A 74 9.44 -3.83 -4.82
C ARG A 74 10.27 -4.27 -6.03
N TRP A 75 11.58 -4.23 -5.85
CA TRP A 75 12.55 -4.72 -6.82
C TRP A 75 13.36 -5.84 -6.19
N ASP A 76 14.17 -6.53 -6.99
CA ASP A 76 15.02 -7.61 -6.48
C ASP A 76 15.98 -7.14 -5.39
N ASP A 77 16.45 -5.91 -5.50
CA ASP A 77 17.46 -5.36 -4.59
C ASP A 77 16.91 -4.31 -3.63
N GLY A 78 15.59 -4.19 -3.53
CA GLY A 78 15.01 -3.24 -2.58
C GLY A 78 13.70 -2.65 -3.04
N TYR A 79 13.47 -1.41 -2.62
CA TYR A 79 12.21 -0.73 -2.87
C TYR A 79 12.47 0.65 -3.44
N SER A 80 11.58 1.12 -4.29
CA SER A 80 11.61 2.48 -4.81
C SER A 80 10.27 3.13 -4.63
N GLU A 81 10.29 4.37 -4.18
CA GLU A 81 9.06 5.15 -4.13
C GLU A 81 8.62 5.47 -5.55
N VAL A 82 7.33 5.32 -5.81
CA VAL A 82 6.77 5.56 -7.14
C VAL A 82 5.54 6.44 -7.04
N GLU A 83 5.15 7.01 -8.16
CA GLU A 83 3.92 7.76 -8.26
C GLU A 83 2.90 6.96 -9.06
N LEU A 84 1.70 6.95 -8.59
CA LEU A 84 0.58 6.30 -9.29
C LEU A 84 -0.46 7.37 -9.72
#